data_4a9204d14488fac48a7391ab2c59cd61
#
_entry.id   4a9204d14488fac48a7391ab2c59cd61
#
_cell.length_a   1.000
_cell.length_b   1.000
_cell.length_c   1.000
_cell.angle_alpha   90.00
_cell.angle_beta   90.00
_cell.angle_gamma   90.00
#
_symmetry.space_group_name_H-M   'P 1'
#
loop_
_entity.id
_entity.type
_entity.pdbx_description
1 polymer ?
#
loop_
_entity_poly.entity_id
_entity_poly.type
_entity_poly.pdbx_seq_one_letter_code
_entity_poly.pdbx_strand_id
1 'polypeptide(L)'
;LDLEKVYLDNFSSINDLNGNLIIKNNEIYMADISGDFDDINNLKFTVNTNDIGEKITTLFSSRAKPLVKRYKFIKGFEDSGEGYLDFYSSKKDGISKSKLIIDNFKVKEIPALAKLLSLASLQGIADLLTGEGIRFTDFEMNFTNQNKLIKIQELYAIGPAISILLEGYIEEDKLISLRGTLVPATTINRSIASIPLLGDLLIGKKVGDGVFGVSFKIKGPPKDLETTVNPIKTLTPRFITRTLE
;
A
#
# COMPACT_ATOMS: atom_id res chain seq x y z
N LEU A 1 3.18 15.68 -26.94
CA LEU A 1 2.63 16.37 -25.80
C LEU A 1 3.68 17.37 -25.29
N ASP A 2 3.25 18.61 -25.08
CA ASP A 2 4.08 19.68 -24.55
C ASP A 2 3.14 20.68 -23.85
N LEU A 3 3.12 20.62 -22.53
CA LEU A 3 2.17 21.40 -21.70
C LEU A 3 2.96 22.06 -20.56
N GLU A 4 2.95 23.38 -20.53
CA GLU A 4 3.64 24.16 -19.52
C GLU A 4 3.13 23.85 -18.10
N LYS A 5 1.80 23.63 -17.95
CA LYS A 5 1.21 23.35 -16.66
C LYS A 5 -0.08 22.53 -16.76
N VAL A 6 -0.18 21.50 -15.92
CA VAL A 6 -1.38 20.66 -15.78
C VAL A 6 -1.83 20.63 -14.32
N TYR A 7 -3.03 21.09 -14.04
CA TYR A 7 -3.61 21.06 -12.70
C TYR A 7 -4.21 19.70 -12.37
N LEU A 8 -3.77 19.10 -11.28
CA LEU A 8 -4.32 17.87 -10.74
C LEU A 8 -5.52 18.16 -9.82
N ASP A 9 -5.42 19.23 -9.05
CA ASP A 9 -6.47 19.80 -8.19
C ASP A 9 -6.20 21.31 -7.98
N ASN A 10 -6.93 21.95 -7.04
CA ASN A 10 -6.77 23.38 -6.75
C ASN A 10 -5.41 23.76 -6.12
N PHE A 11 -4.64 22.76 -5.66
CA PHE A 11 -3.41 22.97 -4.87
C PHE A 11 -2.18 22.29 -5.49
N SER A 12 -2.38 21.42 -6.47
CA SER A 12 -1.32 20.59 -7.05
C SER A 12 -1.34 20.69 -8.56
N SER A 13 -0.18 20.93 -9.15
CA SER A 13 0.03 20.93 -10.59
C SER A 13 1.29 20.15 -10.95
N ILE A 14 1.35 19.71 -12.20
CA ILE A 14 2.55 19.22 -12.86
C ILE A 14 2.97 20.31 -13.84
N ASN A 15 4.21 20.71 -13.78
CA ASN A 15 4.81 21.69 -14.69
C ASN A 15 5.61 20.94 -15.77
N ASP A 16 5.85 21.59 -16.90
CA ASP A 16 6.67 21.10 -18.00
C ASP A 16 6.38 19.66 -18.40
N LEU A 17 5.06 19.31 -18.44
CA LEU A 17 4.63 17.99 -18.85
C LEU A 17 4.87 17.76 -20.33
N ASN A 18 5.86 16.98 -20.66
CA ASN A 18 6.29 16.72 -22.02
C ASN A 18 6.42 15.22 -22.32
N GLY A 19 6.42 14.88 -23.60
CA GLY A 19 6.64 13.50 -24.05
C GLY A 19 5.75 13.06 -25.19
N ASN A 20 5.75 11.76 -25.43
CA ASN A 20 5.02 11.12 -26.50
C ASN A 20 3.84 10.32 -25.94
N LEU A 21 2.68 10.43 -26.60
CA LEU A 21 1.47 9.69 -26.27
C LEU A 21 0.80 9.22 -27.56
N ILE A 22 0.63 7.91 -27.67
CA ILE A 22 -0.11 7.28 -28.77
C ILE A 22 -1.33 6.58 -28.19
N ILE A 23 -2.51 6.98 -28.67
CA ILE A 23 -3.79 6.39 -28.31
C ILE A 23 -4.31 5.61 -29.52
N LYS A 24 -4.73 4.35 -29.33
CA LYS A 24 -5.39 3.50 -30.33
C LYS A 24 -6.62 2.86 -29.69
N ASN A 25 -7.74 2.88 -30.39
CA ASN A 25 -8.99 2.29 -29.92
C ASN A 25 -9.40 2.74 -28.49
N ASN A 26 -9.21 4.03 -28.20
CA ASN A 26 -9.46 4.65 -26.90
C ASN A 26 -8.62 4.08 -25.72
N GLU A 27 -7.52 3.40 -26.03
CA GLU A 27 -6.54 2.93 -25.04
C GLU A 27 -5.17 3.56 -25.30
N ILE A 28 -4.41 3.80 -24.24
CA ILE A 28 -3.01 4.21 -24.36
C ILE A 28 -2.24 3.01 -24.93
N TYR A 29 -1.72 3.17 -26.14
CA TYR A 29 -0.90 2.18 -26.83
C TYR A 29 0.58 2.33 -26.43
N MET A 30 1.06 3.54 -26.42
CA MET A 30 2.41 3.90 -26.02
C MET A 30 2.38 5.26 -25.30
N ALA A 31 3.16 5.39 -24.25
CA ALA A 31 3.42 6.67 -23.59
C ALA A 31 4.86 6.71 -23.11
N ASP A 32 5.46 7.89 -23.17
CA ASP A 32 6.70 8.25 -22.51
C ASP A 32 6.55 9.72 -22.13
N ILE A 33 6.14 9.97 -20.90
CA ILE A 33 5.73 11.28 -20.40
C ILE A 33 6.54 11.59 -19.15
N SER A 34 7.05 12.80 -19.06
CA SER A 34 7.73 13.34 -17.88
C SER A 34 7.13 14.70 -17.52
N GLY A 35 7.27 15.08 -16.26
CA GLY A 35 6.89 16.40 -15.77
C GLY A 35 7.40 16.60 -14.35
N ASP A 36 7.33 17.84 -13.87
CA ASP A 36 7.89 18.24 -12.60
C ASP A 36 6.81 18.80 -11.68
N PHE A 37 6.88 18.51 -10.39
CA PHE A 37 6.04 19.18 -9.38
C PHE A 37 6.68 20.48 -8.93
N ASP A 38 8.00 20.50 -8.83
CA ASP A 38 8.88 21.62 -8.50
C ASP A 38 10.30 21.32 -8.98
N ASP A 39 11.29 22.15 -8.66
CA ASP A 39 12.67 22.05 -9.15
C ASP A 39 13.38 20.71 -8.84
N ILE A 40 12.90 19.96 -7.84
CA ILE A 40 13.53 18.71 -7.38
C ILE A 40 12.60 17.49 -7.47
N ASN A 41 11.30 17.70 -7.61
CA ASN A 41 10.31 16.63 -7.60
C ASN A 41 9.74 16.40 -8.98
N ASN A 42 9.81 15.18 -9.47
CA ASN A 42 9.45 14.78 -10.81
C ASN A 42 8.44 13.65 -10.88
N LEU A 43 7.92 13.46 -12.08
CA LEU A 43 7.03 12.36 -12.46
C LEU A 43 7.51 11.76 -13.78
N LYS A 44 7.48 10.44 -13.88
CA LYS A 44 7.73 9.69 -15.13
C LYS A 44 6.64 8.64 -15.30
N PHE A 45 5.98 8.67 -16.46
CA PHE A 45 4.96 7.69 -16.84
C PHE A 45 5.32 7.05 -18.17
N THR A 46 5.37 5.71 -18.23
CA THR A 46 5.61 5.00 -19.49
C THR A 46 4.58 3.91 -19.74
N VAL A 47 4.25 3.70 -21.00
CA VAL A 47 3.50 2.55 -21.49
C VAL A 47 4.18 2.02 -22.75
N ASN A 48 4.61 0.76 -22.72
CA ASN A 48 5.25 0.09 -23.83
C ASN A 48 4.74 -1.35 -23.96
N THR A 49 4.84 -1.92 -25.15
CA THR A 49 4.61 -3.34 -25.37
C THR A 49 5.95 -4.02 -25.64
N ASN A 50 6.28 -5.06 -24.88
CA ASN A 50 7.52 -5.83 -25.07
C ASN A 50 7.39 -6.85 -26.23
N ASP A 51 8.51 -7.54 -26.54
CA ASP A 51 8.60 -8.49 -27.66
C ASP A 51 7.68 -9.70 -27.53
N ILE A 52 7.25 -10.03 -26.30
CA ILE A 52 6.32 -11.16 -26.02
C ILE A 52 4.86 -10.71 -25.91
N GLY A 53 4.56 -9.46 -26.32
CA GLY A 53 3.21 -8.91 -26.38
C GLY A 53 2.62 -8.49 -25.04
N GLU A 54 3.43 -8.33 -23.99
CA GLU A 54 2.97 -7.78 -22.72
C GLU A 54 3.02 -6.26 -22.77
N LYS A 55 1.92 -5.63 -22.35
CA LYS A 55 1.84 -4.18 -22.15
C LYS A 55 2.39 -3.82 -20.78
N ILE A 56 3.55 -3.18 -20.75
CA ILE A 56 4.22 -2.73 -19.54
C ILE A 56 3.83 -1.27 -19.27
N THR A 57 3.36 -1.01 -18.07
CA THR A 57 3.06 0.35 -17.57
C THR A 57 3.91 0.64 -16.35
N THR A 58 4.60 1.76 -16.34
CA THR A 58 5.32 2.26 -15.16
C THR A 58 4.88 3.68 -14.82
N LEU A 59 4.86 3.99 -13.56
CA LEU A 59 4.62 5.33 -13.07
C LEU A 59 5.50 5.55 -11.84
N PHE A 60 6.46 6.43 -11.97
CA PHE A 60 7.25 6.94 -10.84
C PHE A 60 6.82 8.37 -10.53
N SER A 61 6.71 8.70 -9.26
CA SER A 61 6.47 10.06 -8.79
C SER A 61 7.21 10.28 -7.48
N SER A 62 8.09 11.26 -7.43
CA SER A 62 8.79 11.64 -6.21
C SER A 62 7.86 12.24 -5.14
N ARG A 63 6.60 12.56 -5.51
CA ARG A 63 5.53 12.97 -4.59
C ARG A 63 4.30 12.09 -4.78
N ALA A 64 4.02 11.23 -3.82
CA ALA A 64 2.89 10.30 -3.89
C ALA A 64 1.53 11.00 -3.75
N LYS A 65 1.42 11.99 -2.87
CA LYS A 65 0.16 12.62 -2.47
C LYS A 65 -0.69 13.16 -3.62
N PRO A 66 -0.17 13.92 -4.61
CA PRO A 66 -0.98 14.44 -5.69
C PRO A 66 -1.69 13.34 -6.49
N LEU A 67 -0.99 12.22 -6.74
CA LEU A 67 -1.52 11.10 -7.49
C LEU A 67 -2.51 10.26 -6.67
N VAL A 68 -2.14 9.89 -5.45
CA VAL A 68 -3.00 9.08 -4.57
C VAL A 68 -4.31 9.81 -4.29
N LYS A 69 -4.27 11.11 -4.04
CA LYS A 69 -5.43 11.95 -3.80
C LYS A 69 -6.32 12.08 -5.04
N ARG A 70 -5.71 12.28 -6.23
CA ARG A 70 -6.43 12.40 -7.50
C ARG A 70 -7.16 11.12 -7.88
N TYR A 71 -6.53 9.96 -7.70
CA TYR A 71 -7.10 8.66 -8.05
C TYR A 71 -7.79 7.95 -6.88
N LYS A 72 -7.77 8.53 -5.67
CA LYS A 72 -8.43 8.01 -4.47
C LYS A 72 -8.04 6.56 -4.11
N PHE A 73 -6.82 6.17 -4.37
CA PHE A 73 -6.32 4.83 -4.06
C PHE A 73 -6.41 4.49 -2.57
N ILE A 74 -6.10 5.46 -1.71
CA ILE A 74 -6.17 5.31 -0.26
C ILE A 74 -6.94 6.52 0.29
N LYS A 75 -8.03 6.26 1.02
CA LYS A 75 -8.73 7.30 1.75
C LYS A 75 -7.87 7.78 2.93
N GLY A 76 -7.93 9.08 3.22
CA GLY A 76 -7.19 9.66 4.33
C GLY A 76 -5.67 9.70 4.14
N PHE A 77 -5.20 9.53 2.91
CA PHE A 77 -3.79 9.60 2.60
C PHE A 77 -3.25 11.03 2.76
N GLU A 78 -2.18 11.14 3.55
CA GLU A 78 -1.40 12.37 3.70
C GLU A 78 0.09 12.02 3.57
N ASP A 79 0.82 12.68 2.69
CA ASP A 79 2.26 12.51 2.68
C ASP A 79 2.92 13.33 3.81
N SER A 80 4.09 12.91 4.23
CA SER A 80 4.93 13.65 5.15
C SER A 80 5.79 14.73 4.46
N GLY A 81 5.60 14.91 3.14
CA GLY A 81 6.36 15.81 2.30
C GLY A 81 7.56 15.16 1.57
N GLU A 82 7.88 13.90 1.86
CA GLU A 82 9.05 13.19 1.32
C GLU A 82 8.71 11.86 0.64
N GLY A 83 7.43 11.47 0.64
CA GLY A 83 7.00 10.17 0.14
C GLY A 83 6.94 10.08 -1.38
N TYR A 84 7.55 9.05 -1.96
CA TYR A 84 7.44 8.74 -3.39
C TYR A 84 6.40 7.64 -3.66
N LEU A 85 6.03 7.51 -4.91
CA LEU A 85 5.21 6.42 -5.44
C LEU A 85 5.92 5.78 -6.62
N ASP A 86 5.99 4.46 -6.62
CA ASP A 86 6.46 3.65 -7.74
C ASP A 86 5.42 2.59 -8.08
N PHE A 87 4.99 2.56 -9.33
CA PHE A 87 4.01 1.62 -9.84
C PHE A 87 4.53 0.92 -11.08
N TYR A 88 4.42 -0.39 -11.08
CA TYR A 88 4.71 -1.25 -12.22
C TYR A 88 3.51 -2.15 -12.51
N SER A 89 3.18 -2.35 -13.78
CA SER A 89 2.16 -3.30 -14.21
C SER A 89 2.54 -3.95 -15.54
N SER A 90 2.44 -5.27 -15.61
CA SER A 90 2.50 -6.06 -16.84
C SER A 90 1.12 -6.63 -17.15
N LYS A 91 0.58 -6.34 -18.34
CA LYS A 91 -0.74 -6.81 -18.78
C LYS A 91 -0.61 -7.69 -20.01
N LYS A 92 -1.13 -8.92 -19.93
CA LYS A 92 -1.24 -9.89 -21.04
C LYS A 92 -2.55 -10.67 -20.92
N ASP A 93 -3.21 -10.92 -22.03
CA ASP A 93 -4.43 -11.73 -22.12
C ASP A 93 -5.53 -11.30 -21.13
N GLY A 94 -5.70 -9.99 -20.95
CA GLY A 94 -6.69 -9.42 -20.05
C GLY A 94 -6.34 -9.47 -18.56
N ILE A 95 -5.20 -10.04 -18.20
CA ILE A 95 -4.71 -10.12 -16.82
C ILE A 95 -3.57 -9.12 -16.64
N SER A 96 -3.67 -8.25 -15.64
CA SER A 96 -2.52 -7.43 -15.19
C SER A 96 -1.92 -8.00 -13.91
N LYS A 97 -0.59 -7.99 -13.84
CA LYS A 97 0.21 -8.23 -12.63
C LYS A 97 0.87 -6.93 -12.27
N SER A 98 0.61 -6.44 -11.07
CA SER A 98 1.01 -5.09 -10.69
C SER A 98 1.69 -5.07 -9.33
N LYS A 99 2.62 -4.14 -9.20
CA LYS A 99 3.30 -3.78 -7.95
C LYS A 99 3.15 -2.29 -7.71
N LEU A 100 2.78 -1.91 -6.49
CA LEU A 100 2.70 -0.53 -6.03
C LEU A 100 3.55 -0.38 -4.78
N ILE A 101 4.45 0.58 -4.79
CA ILE A 101 5.26 0.99 -3.65
C ILE A 101 4.93 2.44 -3.32
N ILE A 102 4.78 2.74 -2.04
CA ILE A 102 4.66 4.11 -1.53
C ILE A 102 5.52 4.22 -0.29
N ASP A 103 6.37 5.22 -0.26
CA ASP A 103 7.27 5.48 0.84
C ASP A 103 6.81 6.70 1.65
N ASN A 104 7.07 6.70 2.96
CA ASN A 104 7.00 7.86 3.85
C ASN A 104 5.69 8.67 3.80
N PHE A 105 4.58 8.05 4.14
CA PHE A 105 3.27 8.71 4.15
C PHE A 105 2.53 8.55 5.48
N LYS A 106 1.46 9.31 5.64
CA LYS A 106 0.51 9.19 6.75
C LYS A 106 -0.88 8.85 6.25
N VAL A 107 -1.63 8.17 7.07
CA VAL A 107 -3.06 7.96 6.86
C VAL A 107 -3.86 8.47 8.04
N LYS A 108 -5.01 9.10 7.76
CA LYS A 108 -5.98 9.58 8.75
C LYS A 108 -7.38 9.10 8.40
N GLU A 109 -8.21 8.98 9.41
CA GLU A 109 -9.66 8.80 9.24
C GLU A 109 -10.04 7.63 8.32
N ILE A 110 -9.38 6.47 8.48
CA ILE A 110 -9.73 5.24 7.78
C ILE A 110 -10.68 4.41 8.66
N PRO A 111 -12.00 4.41 8.41
CA PRO A 111 -12.98 3.77 9.32
C PRO A 111 -12.74 2.27 9.51
N ALA A 112 -12.35 1.55 8.45
CA ALA A 112 -12.06 0.12 8.53
C ALA A 112 -10.85 -0.16 9.43
N LEU A 113 -9.81 0.66 9.35
CA LEU A 113 -8.63 0.54 10.21
C LEU A 113 -8.95 0.94 11.65
N ALA A 114 -9.72 2.02 11.86
CA ALA A 114 -10.17 2.42 13.20
C ALA A 114 -10.98 1.30 13.88
N LYS A 115 -11.92 0.71 13.16
CA LYS A 115 -12.71 -0.43 13.66
C LYS A 115 -11.81 -1.63 14.01
N LEU A 116 -10.84 -1.95 13.16
CA LEU A 116 -9.88 -3.03 13.39
C LEU A 116 -9.05 -2.77 14.65
N LEU A 117 -8.49 -1.56 14.81
CA LEU A 117 -7.69 -1.18 15.97
C LEU A 117 -8.50 -1.23 17.28
N SER A 118 -9.75 -0.75 17.24
CA SER A 118 -10.66 -0.80 18.39
C SER A 118 -10.97 -2.24 18.80
N LEU A 119 -11.32 -3.13 17.86
CA LEU A 119 -11.56 -4.54 18.11
C LEU A 119 -10.31 -5.27 18.64
N ALA A 120 -9.13 -4.83 18.24
CA ALA A 120 -7.85 -5.34 18.70
C ALA A 120 -7.43 -4.78 20.09
N SER A 121 -8.25 -3.94 20.72
CA SER A 121 -7.95 -3.25 21.98
C SER A 121 -6.70 -2.33 21.87
N LEU A 122 -6.46 -1.76 20.71
CA LEU A 122 -5.35 -0.87 20.40
C LEU A 122 -5.80 0.61 20.36
N GLN A 123 -6.57 1.04 21.38
CA GLN A 123 -7.22 2.35 21.43
C GLN A 123 -6.23 3.51 21.24
N GLY A 124 -5.06 3.47 21.86
CA GLY A 124 -4.05 4.52 21.70
C GLY A 124 -3.58 4.72 20.24
N ILE A 125 -3.52 3.63 19.46
CA ILE A 125 -3.19 3.72 18.02
C ILE A 125 -4.41 4.19 17.23
N ALA A 126 -5.63 3.80 17.63
CA ALA A 126 -6.86 4.31 17.02
C ALA A 126 -7.01 5.83 17.23
N ASP A 127 -6.62 6.34 18.37
CA ASP A 127 -6.65 7.79 18.68
C ASP A 127 -5.63 8.55 17.80
N LEU A 128 -4.45 8.00 17.55
CA LEU A 128 -3.50 8.55 16.58
C LEU A 128 -4.10 8.64 15.17
N LEU A 129 -4.85 7.63 14.75
CA LEU A 129 -5.47 7.60 13.42
C LEU A 129 -6.49 8.74 13.22
N THR A 130 -7.22 9.12 14.26
CA THR A 130 -8.19 10.23 14.22
C THR A 130 -7.56 11.61 14.48
N GLY A 131 -6.40 11.65 15.13
CA GLY A 131 -5.66 12.88 15.48
C GLY A 131 -4.57 13.20 14.46
N GLU A 132 -3.33 12.87 14.80
CA GLU A 132 -2.16 13.21 13.99
C GLU A 132 -1.97 12.33 12.75
N GLY A 133 -2.67 11.20 12.68
CA GLY A 133 -2.51 10.18 11.66
C GLY A 133 -1.46 9.12 12.03
N ILE A 134 -1.54 7.98 11.35
CA ILE A 134 -0.57 6.90 11.46
C ILE A 134 0.42 7.03 10.32
N ARG A 135 1.72 7.08 10.65
CA ARG A 135 2.81 7.11 9.68
C ARG A 135 3.18 5.69 9.28
N PHE A 136 3.40 5.51 7.99
CA PHE A 136 4.06 4.34 7.41
C PHE A 136 5.33 4.80 6.70
N THR A 137 6.42 4.05 6.90
CA THR A 137 7.69 4.26 6.22
C THR A 137 7.72 3.51 4.90
N ASP A 138 7.10 2.33 4.87
CA ASP A 138 7.13 1.44 3.72
C ASP A 138 5.73 0.87 3.46
N PHE A 139 5.33 0.91 2.20
CA PHE A 139 4.12 0.24 1.71
C PHE A 139 4.44 -0.45 0.39
N GLU A 140 4.13 -1.72 0.30
CA GLU A 140 4.17 -2.47 -0.95
C GLU A 140 2.91 -3.30 -1.11
N MET A 141 2.36 -3.30 -2.32
CA MET A 141 1.23 -4.14 -2.68
C MET A 141 1.50 -4.85 -4.01
N ASN A 142 1.47 -6.17 -3.98
CA ASN A 142 1.53 -7.03 -5.15
C ASN A 142 0.14 -7.58 -5.44
N PHE A 143 -0.40 -7.33 -6.64
CA PHE A 143 -1.75 -7.70 -6.99
C PHE A 143 -1.92 -8.04 -8.47
N THR A 144 -2.95 -8.83 -8.75
CA THR A 144 -3.43 -9.06 -10.12
C THR A 144 -4.82 -8.46 -10.28
N ASN A 145 -5.12 -7.99 -11.49
CA ASN A 145 -6.46 -7.54 -11.85
C ASN A 145 -6.92 -8.26 -13.12
N GLN A 146 -8.12 -8.84 -13.07
CA GLN A 146 -8.78 -9.47 -14.19
C GLN A 146 -10.30 -9.28 -14.05
N ASN A 147 -10.94 -8.70 -15.05
CA ASN A 147 -12.41 -8.59 -15.13
C ASN A 147 -13.05 -8.09 -13.83
N LYS A 148 -12.60 -6.96 -13.28
CA LYS A 148 -13.10 -6.36 -12.03
C LYS A 148 -12.78 -7.14 -10.74
N LEU A 149 -11.99 -8.20 -10.84
CA LEU A 149 -11.47 -8.94 -9.71
C LEU A 149 -10.01 -8.53 -9.46
N ILE A 150 -9.78 -7.87 -8.33
CA ILE A 150 -8.43 -7.56 -7.83
C ILE A 150 -8.08 -8.63 -6.80
N LYS A 151 -7.02 -9.40 -7.07
CA LYS A 151 -6.47 -10.34 -6.10
C LYS A 151 -5.16 -9.77 -5.55
N ILE A 152 -5.15 -9.46 -4.27
CA ILE A 152 -3.99 -9.01 -3.53
C ILE A 152 -3.23 -10.26 -3.07
N GLN A 153 -2.05 -10.51 -3.67
CA GLN A 153 -1.19 -11.62 -3.26
C GLN A 153 -0.51 -11.28 -1.93
N GLU A 154 -0.10 -10.03 -1.79
CA GLU A 154 0.52 -9.50 -0.59
C GLU A 154 0.40 -7.99 -0.57
N LEU A 155 0.03 -7.47 0.57
CA LEU A 155 0.19 -6.07 0.93
C LEU A 155 0.86 -6.02 2.29
N TYR A 156 1.93 -5.24 2.39
CA TYR A 156 2.47 -4.87 3.69
C TYR A 156 2.60 -3.35 3.82
N ALA A 157 2.41 -2.88 5.04
CA ALA A 157 2.64 -1.51 5.42
C ALA A 157 3.37 -1.51 6.76
N ILE A 158 4.54 -0.91 6.81
CA ILE A 158 5.41 -0.87 7.99
C ILE A 158 5.51 0.56 8.49
N GLY A 159 5.31 0.75 9.78
CA GLY A 159 5.40 2.05 10.41
C GLY A 159 5.84 1.99 11.87
N PRO A 160 6.25 3.14 12.44
CA PRO A 160 6.76 3.22 13.80
C PRO A 160 5.71 2.91 14.88
N ALA A 161 4.42 2.98 14.57
CA ALA A 161 3.35 2.66 15.51
C ALA A 161 2.78 1.25 15.29
N ILE A 162 2.72 0.80 14.02
CA ILE A 162 2.04 -0.42 13.63
C ILE A 162 2.58 -0.94 12.31
N SER A 163 2.59 -2.26 12.16
CA SER A 163 2.84 -2.93 10.88
C SER A 163 1.65 -3.81 10.50
N ILE A 164 1.33 -3.87 9.21
CA ILE A 164 0.20 -4.60 8.66
C ILE A 164 0.70 -5.48 7.52
N LEU A 165 0.29 -6.73 7.54
CA LEU A 165 0.43 -7.66 6.41
C LEU A 165 -0.96 -8.18 6.07
N LEU A 166 -1.37 -8.12 4.80
CA LEU A 166 -2.65 -8.66 4.36
C LEU A 166 -2.59 -9.25 2.95
N GLU A 167 -3.55 -10.12 2.67
CA GLU A 167 -3.84 -10.71 1.37
C GLU A 167 -5.34 -10.90 1.20
N GLY A 168 -5.78 -11.20 -0.02
CA GLY A 168 -7.19 -11.48 -0.30
C GLY A 168 -7.63 -11.00 -1.68
N TYR A 169 -8.91 -10.66 -1.79
CA TYR A 169 -9.46 -10.20 -3.06
C TYR A 169 -10.60 -9.20 -2.88
N ILE A 170 -10.78 -8.39 -3.91
CA ILE A 170 -11.84 -7.39 -4.04
C ILE A 170 -12.52 -7.64 -5.40
N GLU A 171 -13.79 -8.01 -5.39
CA GLU A 171 -14.64 -8.04 -6.57
C GLU A 171 -15.48 -6.75 -6.57
N GLU A 172 -15.32 -5.93 -7.62
CA GLU A 172 -15.93 -4.61 -7.71
C GLU A 172 -17.43 -4.68 -7.47
N ASP A 173 -17.93 -3.83 -6.55
CA ASP A 173 -19.33 -3.69 -6.14
C ASP A 173 -19.98 -4.95 -5.52
N LYS A 174 -19.28 -6.06 -5.37
CA LYS A 174 -19.86 -7.32 -4.89
C LYS A 174 -19.29 -7.78 -3.56
N LEU A 175 -18.00 -7.98 -3.49
CA LEU A 175 -17.39 -8.65 -2.33
C LEU A 175 -15.96 -8.19 -2.07
N ILE A 176 -15.70 -7.88 -0.82
CA ILE A 176 -14.36 -7.71 -0.28
C ILE A 176 -14.08 -8.90 0.64
N SER A 177 -12.96 -9.56 0.49
CA SER A 177 -12.51 -10.65 1.37
C SER A 177 -11.01 -10.53 1.59
N LEU A 178 -10.64 -9.94 2.71
CA LEU A 178 -9.27 -9.69 3.12
C LEU A 178 -8.98 -10.41 4.44
N ARG A 179 -7.76 -10.90 4.59
CA ARG A 179 -7.24 -11.44 5.84
C ARG A 179 -5.81 -10.96 6.05
N GLY A 180 -5.43 -10.80 7.30
CA GLY A 180 -4.10 -10.28 7.58
C GLY A 180 -3.70 -10.37 9.04
N THR A 181 -2.55 -9.79 9.30
CA THR A 181 -1.96 -9.65 10.62
C THR A 181 -1.60 -8.20 10.87
N LEU A 182 -1.89 -7.72 12.06
CA LEU A 182 -1.56 -6.40 12.54
C LEU A 182 -0.68 -6.56 13.76
N VAL A 183 0.46 -5.86 13.79
CA VAL A 183 1.45 -5.95 14.87
C VAL A 183 1.81 -4.54 15.34
N PRO A 184 1.53 -4.21 16.62
CA PRO A 184 2.01 -2.96 17.20
C PRO A 184 3.53 -2.93 17.31
N ALA A 185 4.15 -1.79 17.04
CA ALA A 185 5.61 -1.62 17.09
C ALA A 185 6.20 -1.90 18.48
N THR A 186 5.46 -1.62 19.56
CA THR A 186 5.86 -1.96 20.92
C THR A 186 6.08 -3.46 21.12
N THR A 187 5.37 -4.30 20.38
CA THR A 187 5.53 -5.75 20.38
C THR A 187 6.79 -6.17 19.65
N ILE A 188 7.06 -5.58 18.49
CA ILE A 188 8.28 -5.84 17.70
C ILE A 188 9.52 -5.46 18.49
N ASN A 189 9.55 -4.25 19.05
CA ASN A 189 10.69 -3.77 19.84
C ASN A 189 10.96 -4.63 21.07
N ARG A 190 9.93 -5.12 21.76
CA ARG A 190 10.09 -6.05 22.89
C ARG A 190 10.63 -7.40 22.45
N SER A 191 10.15 -7.91 21.31
CA SER A 191 10.61 -9.20 20.76
C SER A 191 12.08 -9.11 20.31
N ILE A 192 12.48 -8.03 19.65
CA ILE A 192 13.86 -7.79 19.18
C ILE A 192 14.79 -7.59 20.39
N ALA A 193 14.39 -6.84 21.39
CA ALA A 193 15.18 -6.62 22.59
C ALA A 193 15.34 -7.88 23.47
N SER A 194 14.46 -8.86 23.34
CA SER A 194 14.51 -10.12 24.09
C SER A 194 15.19 -11.27 23.32
N ILE A 195 15.68 -11.03 22.10
CA ILE A 195 16.37 -12.05 21.29
C ILE A 195 17.89 -11.96 21.55
N PRO A 196 18.47 -12.89 22.33
CA PRO A 196 19.91 -13.10 22.29
C PRO A 196 20.21 -13.89 20.99
N LEU A 197 20.78 -13.22 20.02
CA LEU A 197 21.14 -13.78 18.70
C LEU A 197 20.01 -14.49 17.93
N LEU A 198 19.78 -14.04 16.70
CA LEU A 198 18.80 -14.53 15.71
C LEU A 198 18.74 -16.04 15.48
N GLY A 199 19.69 -16.81 16.00
CA GLY A 199 19.74 -18.26 15.89
C GLY A 199 18.70 -19.02 16.72
N ASP A 200 18.27 -18.49 17.85
CA ASP A 200 17.35 -19.19 18.77
C ASP A 200 15.87 -18.98 18.42
N LEU A 201 15.53 -17.98 17.61
CA LEU A 201 14.16 -17.70 17.20
C LEU A 201 13.62 -18.75 16.20
N LEU A 202 14.51 -19.37 15.43
CA LEU A 202 14.18 -20.42 14.46
C LEU A 202 13.90 -21.79 15.11
N ILE A 203 14.19 -21.97 16.40
CA ILE A 203 14.16 -23.27 17.11
C ILE A 203 13.04 -23.34 18.18
N GLY A 204 12.03 -22.47 18.13
CA GLY A 204 10.78 -22.69 18.88
C GLY A 204 10.85 -22.66 20.40
N LYS A 205 11.80 -21.96 21.01
CA LYS A 205 11.76 -21.68 22.45
C LYS A 205 10.71 -20.65 22.76
N LYS A 206 9.82 -20.96 23.69
CA LYS A 206 8.75 -20.12 24.22
C LYS A 206 9.25 -18.73 24.59
N VAL A 207 9.07 -17.77 23.73
CA VAL A 207 9.08 -16.36 24.12
C VAL A 207 7.84 -16.14 24.96
N GLY A 208 7.97 -15.48 26.09
CA GLY A 208 6.96 -15.40 27.15
C GLY A 208 5.52 -15.10 26.70
N ASP A 209 4.53 -15.42 27.54
CA ASP A 209 3.08 -15.46 27.30
C ASP A 209 2.42 -14.12 26.81
N GLY A 210 3.07 -13.39 25.91
CA GLY A 210 2.57 -12.13 25.33
C GLY A 210 1.79 -12.33 24.02
N VAL A 211 0.81 -11.48 23.78
CA VAL A 211 0.18 -11.32 22.48
C VAL A 211 1.12 -10.52 21.59
N PHE A 212 1.59 -11.11 20.48
CA PHE A 212 2.53 -10.47 19.55
C PHE A 212 1.82 -9.67 18.45
N GLY A 213 0.54 -9.90 18.27
CA GLY A 213 -0.23 -9.21 17.24
C GLY A 213 -1.66 -9.71 17.19
N VAL A 214 -2.36 -9.31 16.14
CA VAL A 214 -3.75 -9.61 15.92
C VAL A 214 -3.93 -10.10 14.49
N SER A 215 -4.45 -11.32 14.32
CA SER A 215 -4.97 -11.72 13.01
C SER A 215 -6.36 -11.15 12.81
N PHE A 216 -6.67 -10.77 11.58
CA PHE A 216 -7.98 -10.22 11.25
C PHE A 216 -8.52 -10.78 9.93
N LYS A 217 -9.84 -10.70 9.80
CA LYS A 217 -10.57 -10.92 8.56
C LYS A 217 -11.56 -9.78 8.34
N ILE A 218 -11.64 -9.29 7.13
CA ILE A 218 -12.64 -8.32 6.68
C ILE A 218 -13.37 -8.97 5.51
N LYS A 219 -14.70 -9.16 5.63
CA LYS A 219 -15.48 -9.82 4.59
C LYS A 219 -16.86 -9.20 4.48
N GLY A 220 -17.37 -9.08 3.25
CA GLY A 220 -18.74 -8.60 3.00
C GLY A 220 -18.80 -7.72 1.74
N PRO A 221 -20.02 -7.31 1.36
CA PRO A 221 -20.18 -6.30 0.32
C PRO A 221 -19.59 -4.95 0.77
N PRO A 222 -19.17 -4.06 -0.15
CA PRO A 222 -18.48 -2.81 0.20
C PRO A 222 -19.19 -1.89 1.19
N LYS A 223 -20.53 -1.99 1.27
CA LYS A 223 -21.37 -1.18 2.17
C LYS A 223 -21.65 -1.85 3.51
N ASP A 224 -21.34 -3.14 3.65
CA ASP A 224 -21.61 -3.92 4.87
C ASP A 224 -20.47 -4.92 5.10
N LEU A 225 -19.39 -4.40 5.69
CA LEU A 225 -18.17 -5.17 5.97
C LEU A 225 -18.18 -5.69 7.41
N GLU A 226 -18.13 -7.00 7.54
CA GLU A 226 -17.87 -7.68 8.82
C GLU A 226 -16.35 -7.74 9.07
N THR A 227 -15.95 -7.40 10.29
CA THR A 227 -14.56 -7.46 10.73
C THR A 227 -14.46 -8.34 11.97
N THR A 228 -13.59 -9.34 11.90
CA THR A 228 -13.27 -10.22 13.04
C THR A 228 -11.78 -10.14 13.35
N VAL A 229 -11.43 -10.23 14.63
CA VAL A 229 -10.05 -10.20 15.12
C VAL A 229 -9.79 -11.34 16.09
N ASN A 230 -8.56 -11.88 16.06
CA ASN A 230 -8.10 -12.89 17.01
C ASN A 230 -6.67 -12.55 17.45
N PRO A 231 -6.39 -12.54 18.76
CA PRO A 231 -5.03 -12.38 19.27
C PRO A 231 -4.12 -13.51 18.77
N ILE A 232 -2.88 -13.18 18.43
CA ILE A 232 -1.86 -14.16 18.07
C ILE A 232 -0.71 -14.11 19.06
N LYS A 233 -0.20 -15.29 19.41
CA LYS A 233 0.92 -15.45 20.36
C LYS A 233 2.27 -15.61 19.66
N THR A 234 2.28 -15.81 18.34
CA THR A 234 3.49 -16.06 17.55
C THR A 234 3.36 -15.37 16.20
N LEU A 235 4.37 -14.61 15.79
CA LEU A 235 4.43 -14.01 14.45
C LEU A 235 4.80 -15.08 13.43
N THR A 236 4.24 -14.95 12.21
CA THR A 236 4.65 -15.83 11.10
C THR A 236 6.06 -15.45 10.64
N PRO A 237 6.87 -16.42 10.17
CA PRO A 237 8.21 -16.13 9.63
C PRO A 237 8.19 -15.04 8.55
N ARG A 238 7.19 -15.06 7.67
CA ARG A 238 7.00 -14.06 6.60
C ARG A 238 6.81 -12.64 7.14
N PHE A 239 6.03 -12.48 8.22
CA PHE A 239 5.85 -11.18 8.87
C PHE A 239 7.16 -10.68 9.46
N ILE A 240 7.91 -11.57 10.13
CA ILE A 240 9.20 -11.23 10.75
C ILE A 240 10.19 -10.77 9.68
N THR A 241 10.34 -11.52 8.59
CA THR A 241 11.26 -11.17 7.50
C THR A 241 10.94 -9.78 6.94
N ARG A 242 9.67 -9.50 6.63
CA ARG A 242 9.24 -8.22 6.05
C ARG A 242 9.40 -7.01 7.00
N THR A 243 9.41 -7.24 8.30
CA THR A 243 9.54 -6.15 9.30
C THR A 243 10.99 -5.83 9.61
N LEU A 244 11.91 -6.75 9.30
CA LEU A 244 13.35 -6.62 9.58
C LEU A 244 14.17 -6.19 8.34
N GLU A 245 13.61 -6.23 7.14
CA GLU A 245 14.16 -5.66 5.91
C GLU A 245 13.99 -4.12 5.90
#